data_ecfaf89423488224070bc6cf6ce2bc6b
#
_entry.id   ecfaf89423488224070bc6cf6ce2bc6b
#
_cell.length_a   1.000
_cell.length_b   1.000
_cell.length_c   1.000
_cell.angle_alpha   90.00
_cell.angle_beta   90.00
_cell.angle_gamma   90.00
#
_symmetry.space_group_name_H-M   'P 1'
#
loop_
_entity.id
_entity.type
_entity.pdbx_description
1 polymer ?
#
loop_
_entity_poly.entity_id
_entity_poly.type
_entity_poly.pdbx_seq_one_letter_code
_entity_poly.pdbx_strand_id
1 'polypeptide(L)'
;MIEQKKIEREAYLKKLIAKRDNGLVKVITGVRRCGKSYLLFTLYRQYLLECGVAEEQVVSLALDNALNAKYRDPMALAEYLEAHTPANGNRYYVLLDEIQYVGKKKIQENPEILISFYDVLNSLLQKGNADIYVTGSNSKMLSSDIATEFRGRGAIL
;
A
#
# COMPACT_ATOMS: atom_id res chain seq x y z
N MET A 1 -2.88 -5.34 -28.62
CA MET A 1 -3.42 -4.75 -27.38
C MET A 1 -3.11 -5.57 -26.13
N ILE A 2 -3.29 -6.88 -26.16
CA ILE A 2 -2.94 -7.77 -25.04
C ILE A 2 -1.44 -7.75 -24.78
N GLU A 3 -0.62 -7.77 -25.82
CA GLU A 3 0.83 -7.70 -25.70
C GLU A 3 1.31 -6.38 -25.11
N GLN A 4 0.67 -5.26 -25.47
CA GLN A 4 1.04 -3.95 -24.94
C GLN A 4 0.75 -3.84 -23.44
N LYS A 5 -0.39 -4.35 -22.97
CA LYS A 5 -0.72 -4.42 -21.55
C LYS A 5 0.25 -5.29 -20.78
N LYS A 6 0.67 -6.39 -21.39
CA LYS A 6 1.67 -7.29 -20.80
C LYS A 6 3.02 -6.59 -20.66
N ILE A 7 3.46 -5.88 -21.68
CA ILE A 7 4.72 -5.12 -21.68
C ILE A 7 4.68 -4.02 -20.62
N GLU A 8 3.57 -3.30 -20.50
CA GLU A 8 3.38 -2.27 -19.48
C GLU A 8 3.44 -2.85 -18.08
N ARG A 9 2.79 -3.99 -17.85
CA ARG A 9 2.82 -4.67 -16.55
C ARG A 9 4.23 -5.13 -16.19
N GLU A 10 4.96 -5.67 -17.14
CA GLU A 10 6.35 -6.08 -16.93
C GLU A 10 7.24 -4.89 -16.57
N ALA A 11 7.04 -3.75 -17.21
CA ALA A 11 7.79 -2.52 -16.90
C ALA A 11 7.49 -2.04 -15.48
N TYR A 12 6.22 -2.04 -15.08
CA TYR A 12 5.83 -1.67 -13.72
C TYR A 12 6.34 -2.67 -12.69
N LEU A 13 6.29 -3.95 -13.01
CA LEU A 13 6.81 -4.99 -12.12
C LEU A 13 8.32 -4.78 -11.87
N LYS A 14 9.08 -4.47 -12.89
CA LYS A 14 10.50 -4.17 -12.77
C LYS A 14 10.74 -2.95 -11.87
N LYS A 15 9.91 -1.92 -11.98
CA LYS A 15 10.00 -0.74 -11.12
C LYS A 15 9.74 -1.09 -9.66
N LEU A 16 8.74 -1.93 -9.39
CA LEU A 16 8.44 -2.39 -8.04
C LEU A 16 9.61 -3.18 -7.46
N ILE A 17 10.16 -4.09 -8.24
CA ILE A 17 11.29 -4.92 -7.84
C ILE A 17 12.51 -4.04 -7.51
N ALA A 18 12.79 -3.06 -8.37
CA ALA A 18 13.93 -2.16 -8.18
C ALA A 18 13.81 -1.31 -6.91
N LYS A 19 12.58 -1.04 -6.46
CA LYS A 19 12.31 -0.20 -5.29
C LYS A 19 12.01 -1.01 -4.02
N ARG A 20 12.11 -2.33 -4.10
CA ARG A 20 11.89 -3.19 -2.95
C ARG A 20 12.82 -2.82 -1.80
N ASP A 21 12.26 -2.75 -0.61
CA ASP A 21 12.99 -2.46 0.65
C ASP A 21 13.75 -1.14 0.65
N ASN A 22 13.29 -0.14 -0.13
CA ASN A 22 13.97 1.16 -0.20
C ASN A 22 13.55 2.16 0.88
N GLY A 23 12.68 1.75 1.82
CA GLY A 23 12.22 2.60 2.92
C GLY A 23 11.13 3.58 2.55
N LEU A 24 10.63 3.55 1.31
CA LEU A 24 9.57 4.42 0.84
C LEU A 24 8.26 3.66 0.69
N VAL A 25 7.13 4.37 0.82
CA VAL A 25 5.83 3.83 0.41
C VAL A 25 5.76 3.91 -1.11
N LYS A 26 5.63 2.76 -1.77
CA LYS A 26 5.51 2.71 -3.22
C LYS A 26 4.05 2.91 -3.60
N VAL A 27 3.77 3.93 -4.40
CA VAL A 27 2.41 4.29 -4.80
C VAL A 27 2.24 4.06 -6.29
N ILE A 28 1.33 3.15 -6.64
CA ILE A 28 0.98 2.85 -8.02
C ILE A 28 -0.29 3.62 -8.34
N THR A 29 -0.18 4.61 -9.22
CA THR A 29 -1.32 5.43 -9.63
C THR A 29 -1.74 5.07 -11.05
N GLY A 30 -2.92 5.50 -11.44
CA GLY A 30 -3.44 5.29 -12.77
C GLY A 30 -4.95 5.15 -12.77
N VAL A 31 -5.50 4.99 -13.96
CA VAL A 31 -6.94 4.85 -14.15
C VAL A 31 -7.40 3.49 -13.60
N ARG A 32 -8.60 3.49 -13.02
CA ARG A 32 -9.24 2.26 -12.58
C ARG A 32 -9.28 1.24 -13.72
N ARG A 33 -9.05 -0.03 -13.43
CA ARG A 33 -9.03 -1.15 -14.39
C ARG A 33 -7.82 -1.19 -15.33
N CYS A 34 -6.74 -0.47 -15.02
CA CYS A 34 -5.51 -0.56 -15.80
C CYS A 34 -4.60 -1.73 -15.38
N GLY A 35 -5.10 -2.62 -14.51
CA GLY A 35 -4.35 -3.80 -14.09
C GLY A 35 -3.50 -3.62 -12.84
N LYS A 36 -3.71 -2.55 -12.06
CA LYS A 36 -2.95 -2.28 -10.84
C LYS A 36 -3.11 -3.39 -9.80
N SER A 37 -4.34 -3.85 -9.58
CA SER A 37 -4.61 -4.93 -8.62
C SER A 37 -3.93 -6.23 -9.02
N TYR A 38 -4.00 -6.58 -10.29
CA TYR A 38 -3.35 -7.77 -10.82
C TYR A 38 -1.83 -7.67 -10.69
N LEU A 39 -1.26 -6.53 -11.00
CA LEU A 39 0.17 -6.27 -10.86
C LEU A 39 0.62 -6.49 -9.40
N LEU A 40 -0.12 -5.95 -8.46
CA LEU A 40 0.27 -5.97 -7.06
C LEU A 40 -0.04 -7.33 -6.41
N PHE A 41 -1.26 -7.82 -6.54
CA PHE A 41 -1.74 -9.00 -5.82
C PHE A 41 -1.37 -10.33 -6.48
N THR A 42 -1.08 -10.31 -7.77
CA THR A 42 -0.72 -11.53 -8.50
C THR A 42 0.76 -11.52 -8.87
N LEU A 43 1.20 -10.57 -9.68
CA LEU A 43 2.57 -10.59 -10.21
C LEU A 43 3.61 -10.29 -9.14
N TYR A 44 3.42 -9.23 -8.38
CA TYR A 44 4.41 -8.85 -7.36
C TYR A 44 4.41 -9.81 -6.18
N ARG A 45 3.24 -10.24 -5.74
CA ARG A 45 3.12 -11.25 -4.68
C ARG A 45 3.84 -12.54 -5.07
N GLN A 46 3.63 -13.01 -6.29
CA GLN A 46 4.31 -14.21 -6.79
C GLN A 46 5.82 -14.02 -6.82
N TYR A 47 6.30 -12.86 -7.26
CA TYR A 47 7.72 -12.53 -7.23
C TYR A 47 8.28 -12.64 -5.80
N LEU A 48 7.60 -12.09 -4.82
CA LEU A 48 8.03 -12.16 -3.42
C LEU A 48 8.12 -13.60 -2.93
N LEU A 49 7.12 -14.43 -3.24
CA LEU A 49 7.11 -15.83 -2.84
C LEU A 49 8.25 -16.61 -3.51
N GLU A 50 8.55 -16.32 -4.76
CA GLU A 50 9.68 -16.91 -5.48
C GLU A 50 11.03 -16.49 -4.88
N CYS A 51 11.11 -15.33 -4.27
CA CYS A 51 12.31 -14.85 -3.56
C CYS A 51 12.47 -15.46 -2.17
N GLY A 52 11.56 -16.34 -1.75
CA GLY A 52 11.64 -17.00 -0.46
C GLY A 52 10.86 -16.31 0.66
N VAL A 53 10.06 -15.30 0.34
CA VAL A 53 9.18 -14.65 1.32
C VAL A 53 8.03 -15.62 1.64
N ALA A 54 7.76 -15.85 2.93
CA ALA A 54 6.67 -16.73 3.35
C ALA A 54 5.31 -16.04 3.12
N GLU A 55 4.25 -16.84 2.92
CA GLU A 55 2.91 -16.29 2.68
C GLU A 55 2.43 -15.38 3.81
N GLU A 56 2.70 -15.73 5.05
CA GLU A 56 2.34 -14.94 6.23
C GLU A 56 3.10 -13.61 6.33
N GLN A 57 4.19 -13.45 5.57
CA GLN A 57 4.92 -12.19 5.48
C GLN A 57 4.34 -11.24 4.44
N VAL A 58 3.38 -11.70 3.62
CA VAL A 58 2.70 -10.88 2.63
C VAL A 58 1.30 -10.56 3.13
N VAL A 59 1.08 -9.29 3.46
CA VAL A 59 -0.20 -8.80 3.98
C VAL A 59 -0.91 -8.07 2.85
N SER A 60 -2.01 -8.62 2.36
CA SER A 60 -2.75 -8.07 1.22
C SER A 60 -4.17 -7.68 1.62
N LEU A 61 -4.62 -6.50 1.19
CA LEU A 61 -5.95 -6.01 1.52
C LEU A 61 -6.50 -5.16 0.38
N ALA A 62 -7.64 -5.57 -0.19
CA ALA A 62 -8.34 -4.82 -1.23
C ALA A 62 -9.41 -3.96 -0.56
N LEU A 63 -9.20 -2.64 -0.52
CA LEU A 63 -10.05 -1.71 0.23
C LEU A 63 -11.32 -1.33 -0.51
N ASP A 64 -11.40 -1.58 -1.81
CA ASP A 64 -12.62 -1.42 -2.58
C ASP A 64 -13.59 -2.60 -2.45
N ASN A 65 -13.14 -3.71 -1.89
CA ASN A 65 -13.98 -4.88 -1.64
C ASN A 65 -14.89 -4.61 -0.43
N ALA A 66 -16.19 -4.80 -0.62
CA ALA A 66 -17.19 -4.56 0.43
C ALA A 66 -16.97 -5.41 1.69
N LEU A 67 -16.39 -6.59 1.55
CA LEU A 67 -16.07 -7.45 2.69
C LEU A 67 -14.99 -6.85 3.59
N ASN A 68 -14.21 -5.92 3.07
CA ASN A 68 -13.16 -5.22 3.80
C ASN A 68 -13.56 -3.80 4.21
N ALA A 69 -14.87 -3.47 4.14
CA ALA A 69 -15.35 -2.11 4.40
C ALA A 69 -14.97 -1.59 5.80
N LYS A 70 -14.87 -2.45 6.79
CA LYS A 70 -14.45 -2.05 8.14
C LYS A 70 -13.04 -1.45 8.18
N TYR A 71 -12.17 -1.83 7.25
CA TYR A 71 -10.79 -1.33 7.18
C TYR A 71 -10.67 -0.02 6.43
N ARG A 72 -11.79 0.55 5.97
CA ARG A 72 -11.85 1.92 5.47
C ARG A 72 -11.80 2.93 6.60
N ASP A 73 -12.00 2.49 7.84
CA ASP A 73 -11.70 3.27 9.04
C ASP A 73 -10.19 3.19 9.30
N PRO A 74 -9.48 4.33 9.36
CA PRO A 74 -8.02 4.31 9.52
C PRO A 74 -7.57 3.65 10.82
N MET A 75 -8.33 3.75 11.89
CA MET A 75 -7.98 3.09 13.16
C MET A 75 -8.10 1.57 13.06
N ALA A 76 -9.16 1.08 12.41
CA ALA A 76 -9.34 -0.35 12.18
C ALA A 76 -8.25 -0.90 11.26
N LEU A 77 -7.89 -0.13 10.24
CA LEU A 77 -6.79 -0.49 9.33
C LEU A 77 -5.47 -0.58 10.09
N ALA A 78 -5.18 0.40 10.96
CA ALA A 78 -3.96 0.40 11.75
C ALA A 78 -3.87 -0.83 12.66
N GLU A 79 -4.95 -1.19 13.33
CA GLU A 79 -5.01 -2.38 14.18
C GLU A 79 -4.75 -3.66 13.37
N TYR A 80 -5.37 -3.77 12.21
CA TYR A 80 -5.20 -4.91 11.31
C TYR A 80 -3.74 -5.05 10.87
N LEU A 81 -3.15 -3.96 10.39
CA LEU A 81 -1.77 -3.98 9.89
C LEU A 81 -0.77 -4.27 11.02
N GLU A 82 -0.98 -3.70 12.19
CA GLU A 82 -0.10 -3.95 13.33
C GLU A 82 -0.17 -5.41 13.78
N ALA A 83 -1.36 -5.98 13.81
CA ALA A 83 -1.55 -7.39 14.19
C ALA A 83 -0.89 -8.36 13.20
N HIS A 84 -0.81 -7.97 11.92
CA HIS A 84 -0.25 -8.82 10.86
C HIS A 84 1.22 -8.54 10.56
N THR A 85 1.84 -7.57 11.24
CA THR A 85 3.26 -7.25 11.09
C THR A 85 3.96 -7.23 12.45
N PRO A 86 3.94 -8.34 13.20
CA PRO A 86 4.52 -8.37 14.55
C PRO A 86 6.03 -8.14 14.52
N ALA A 87 6.55 -7.54 15.58
CA ALA A 87 7.98 -7.26 15.74
C ALA A 87 8.70 -8.54 16.20
N ASN A 88 8.90 -9.48 15.28
CA ASN A 88 9.48 -10.81 15.54
C ASN A 88 10.78 -11.06 14.77
N GLY A 89 11.39 -10.00 14.22
CA GLY A 89 12.60 -10.11 13.42
C GLY A 89 12.36 -10.38 11.94
N ASN A 90 11.11 -10.65 11.54
CA ASN A 90 10.77 -10.88 10.15
C ASN A 90 10.43 -9.57 9.44
N ARG A 91 10.62 -9.54 8.13
CA ARG A 91 10.21 -8.46 7.26
C ARG A 91 8.85 -8.77 6.68
N TYR A 92 7.98 -7.77 6.64
CA TYR A 92 6.62 -7.93 6.10
C TYR A 92 6.44 -7.05 4.87
N TYR A 93 5.67 -7.53 3.92
CA TYR A 93 5.34 -6.81 2.68
C TYR A 93 3.85 -6.54 2.68
N VAL A 94 3.49 -5.25 2.72
CA VAL A 94 2.10 -4.80 2.85
C VAL A 94 1.62 -4.30 1.50
N LEU A 95 0.59 -4.94 0.96
CA LEU A 95 0.03 -4.66 -0.35
C LEU A 95 -1.41 -4.19 -0.16
N LEU A 96 -1.66 -2.89 -0.38
CA LEU A 96 -2.99 -2.30 -0.17
C LEU A 96 -3.53 -1.75 -1.49
N ASP A 97 -4.67 -2.29 -1.93
CA ASP A 97 -5.30 -1.88 -3.18
C ASP A 97 -6.37 -0.83 -2.92
N GLU A 98 -6.42 0.20 -3.78
CA GLU A 98 -7.40 1.28 -3.73
C GLU A 98 -7.42 2.00 -2.38
N ILE A 99 -6.27 2.52 -1.97
CA ILE A 99 -6.07 3.13 -0.64
C ILE A 99 -6.97 4.37 -0.41
N GLN A 100 -7.45 5.02 -1.47
CA GLN A 100 -8.29 6.20 -1.34
C GLN A 100 -9.65 5.90 -0.70
N TYR A 101 -10.04 4.62 -0.62
CA TYR A 101 -11.28 4.23 0.09
C TYR A 101 -11.17 4.42 1.60
N VAL A 102 -9.95 4.53 2.13
CA VAL A 102 -9.77 4.79 3.56
C VAL A 102 -10.16 6.23 3.86
N GLY A 103 -11.15 6.40 4.73
CA GLY A 103 -11.62 7.73 5.13
C GLY A 103 -10.73 8.38 6.18
N LYS A 104 -11.08 9.61 6.53
CA LYS A 104 -10.46 10.33 7.64
C LYS A 104 -11.31 10.17 8.88
N LYS A 105 -10.70 10.02 10.05
CA LYS A 105 -11.41 9.87 11.31
C LYS A 105 -10.96 10.94 12.29
N LYS A 106 -11.93 11.58 12.98
CA LYS A 106 -11.65 12.55 14.03
C LYS A 106 -11.23 11.82 15.30
N ILE A 107 -10.23 12.38 15.99
CA ILE A 107 -9.83 11.89 17.30
C ILE A 107 -10.78 12.49 18.33
N GLN A 108 -11.40 11.65 19.18
CA GLN A 108 -12.39 12.12 20.16
C GLN A 108 -11.81 13.13 21.15
N GLU A 109 -10.56 12.99 21.52
CA GLU A 109 -9.88 13.88 22.46
C GLU A 109 -9.53 15.24 21.85
N ASN A 110 -9.43 15.30 20.53
CA ASN A 110 -9.13 16.52 19.80
C ASN A 110 -9.81 16.46 18.43
N PRO A 111 -11.09 16.89 18.33
CA PRO A 111 -11.88 16.75 17.11
C PRO A 111 -11.37 17.54 15.90
N GLU A 112 -10.41 18.44 16.10
CA GLU A 112 -9.78 19.16 14.99
C GLU A 112 -8.69 18.36 14.32
N ILE A 113 -8.20 17.27 14.96
CA ILE A 113 -7.18 16.40 14.40
C ILE A 113 -7.85 15.23 13.69
N LEU A 114 -7.52 15.06 12.41
CA LEU A 114 -8.01 13.97 11.59
C LEU A 114 -6.91 12.93 11.38
N ILE A 115 -7.25 11.67 11.59
CA ILE A 115 -6.36 10.55 11.23
C ILE A 115 -6.74 10.08 9.83
N SER A 116 -5.73 9.93 8.98
CA SER A 116 -5.89 9.43 7.62
C SER A 116 -5.02 8.20 7.40
N PHE A 117 -5.12 7.61 6.20
CA PHE A 117 -4.25 6.49 5.86
C PHE A 117 -2.76 6.89 5.84
N TYR A 118 -2.45 8.15 5.58
CA TYR A 118 -1.06 8.64 5.62
C TYR A 118 -0.46 8.44 7.01
N ASP A 119 -1.22 8.75 8.05
CA ASP A 119 -0.77 8.59 9.44
C ASP A 119 -0.53 7.11 9.76
N VAL A 120 -1.43 6.24 9.32
CA VAL A 120 -1.32 4.80 9.52
C VAL A 120 -0.07 4.24 8.85
N LEU A 121 0.15 4.61 7.59
CA LEU A 121 1.31 4.11 6.84
C LEU A 121 2.62 4.70 7.35
N ASN A 122 2.64 5.96 7.76
CA ASN A 122 3.82 6.56 8.36
C ASN A 122 4.20 5.86 9.67
N SER A 123 3.22 5.53 10.50
CA SER A 123 3.46 4.77 11.73
C SER A 123 4.03 3.38 11.43
N LEU A 124 3.50 2.74 10.40
CA LEU A 124 3.98 1.42 9.99
C LEU A 124 5.43 1.48 9.49
N LEU A 125 5.78 2.54 8.73
CA LEU A 125 7.16 2.76 8.29
C LEU A 125 8.11 2.94 9.47
N GLN A 126 7.68 3.64 10.51
CA GLN A 126 8.50 3.89 11.70
C GLN A 126 8.86 2.60 12.43
N LYS A 127 8.01 1.57 12.37
CA LYS A 127 8.33 0.25 12.94
C LYS A 127 9.55 -0.38 12.29
N GLY A 128 9.79 -0.08 11.01
CA GLY A 128 10.98 -0.51 10.28
C GLY A 128 10.96 -1.96 9.78
N ASN A 129 9.87 -2.71 10.01
CA ASN A 129 9.77 -4.10 9.58
C ASN A 129 8.79 -4.32 8.42
N ALA A 130 8.27 -3.24 7.82
CA ALA A 130 7.29 -3.34 6.73
C ALA A 130 7.76 -2.59 5.49
N ASP A 131 7.59 -3.23 4.35
CA ASP A 131 7.78 -2.64 3.03
C ASP A 131 6.38 -2.47 2.43
N ILE A 132 6.00 -1.24 2.09
CA ILE A 132 4.62 -0.87 1.83
C ILE A 132 4.40 -0.51 0.36
N TYR A 133 3.35 -1.10 -0.23
CA TYR A 133 2.93 -0.87 -1.61
C TYR A 133 1.44 -0.57 -1.61
N VAL A 134 1.04 0.54 -2.22
CA VAL A 134 -0.37 0.92 -2.31
C VAL A 134 -0.74 1.27 -3.74
N THR A 135 -2.00 1.05 -4.10
CA THR A 135 -2.55 1.55 -5.35
C THR A 135 -3.60 2.60 -5.08
N GLY A 136 -3.78 3.50 -6.01
CA GLY A 136 -4.84 4.50 -5.97
C GLY A 136 -5.18 4.97 -7.37
N SER A 137 -6.47 5.20 -7.61
CA SER A 137 -6.98 5.63 -8.93
C SER A 137 -7.62 7.01 -8.90
N ASN A 138 -7.55 7.69 -7.76
CA ASN A 138 -8.21 8.98 -7.55
C ASN A 138 -7.22 10.14 -7.73
N SER A 139 -7.71 11.24 -8.32
CA SER A 139 -6.96 12.50 -8.44
C SER A 139 -6.50 13.07 -7.09
N LYS A 140 -7.07 12.63 -5.99
CA LYS A 140 -6.62 13.00 -4.63
C LYS A 140 -5.25 12.45 -4.29
N MET A 141 -4.76 11.47 -5.06
CA MET A 141 -3.43 10.89 -4.90
C MET A 141 -2.41 11.64 -5.77
N LEU A 142 -2.35 12.96 -5.63
CA LEU A 142 -1.40 13.79 -6.36
C LEU A 142 0.01 13.64 -5.79
N SER A 143 1.02 13.73 -6.65
CA SER A 143 2.41 13.55 -6.27
C SER A 143 2.86 14.50 -5.16
N SER A 144 2.37 15.75 -5.17
CA SER A 144 2.68 16.74 -4.14
C SER A 144 2.12 16.33 -2.78
N ASP A 145 0.89 15.81 -2.75
CA ASP A 145 0.26 15.34 -1.52
C ASP A 145 1.01 14.14 -0.96
N ILE A 146 1.38 13.20 -1.82
CA ILE A 146 2.14 12.01 -1.42
C ILE A 146 3.49 12.39 -0.81
N ALA A 147 4.22 13.28 -1.46
CA ALA A 147 5.52 13.72 -0.98
C ALA A 147 5.41 14.45 0.36
N THR A 148 4.39 15.30 0.52
CA THR A 148 4.16 16.08 1.74
C THR A 148 3.67 15.19 2.88
N GLU A 149 2.63 14.38 2.63
CA GLU A 149 1.96 13.59 3.67
C GLU A 149 2.84 12.40 4.13
N PHE A 150 3.61 11.83 3.23
CA PHE A 150 4.58 10.78 3.60
C PHE A 150 5.94 11.35 4.03
N ARG A 151 6.04 12.68 4.18
CA ARG A 151 7.28 13.35 4.64
C ARG A 151 8.50 12.97 3.80
N GLY A 152 8.34 12.94 2.47
CA GLY A 152 9.39 12.56 1.54
C GLY A 152 9.63 11.05 1.43
N ARG A 153 8.82 10.21 2.08
CA ARG A 153 8.97 8.75 2.06
C ARG A 153 8.05 8.06 1.06
N GLY A 154 7.41 8.81 0.16
CA GLY A 154 6.58 8.25 -0.89
C GLY A 154 7.30 8.22 -2.23
N ALA A 155 7.08 7.18 -3.01
CA ALA A 155 7.59 7.05 -4.36
C ALA A 155 6.45 6.67 -5.30
N ILE A 156 6.24 7.47 -6.35
CA ILE A 156 5.19 7.24 -7.33
C ILE A 156 5.76 6.47 -8.52
N LEU A 157 5.04 5.46 -8.93
CA LEU A 157 5.41 4.61 -10.06
C LEU A 157 4.53 4.83 -11.29
#